data_8d684868094adc39a0331c5f5573b402
#
_entry.id   8d684868094adc39a0331c5f5573b402
#
_cell.length_a   1.000
_cell.length_b   1.000
_cell.length_c   1.000
_cell.angle_alpha   90.00
_cell.angle_beta   90.00
_cell.angle_gamma   90.00
#
_symmetry.space_group_name_H-M   'P 1'
#
loop_
_entity.id
_entity.type
_entity.pdbx_description
1 polymer ?
#
loop_
_entity_poly.entity_id
_entity_poly.type
_entity_poly.pdbx_seq_one_letter_code
_entity_poly.pdbx_strand_id
1 'polypeptide(L)'
;MRRTRLTRHAIAVTGVLVGALALLLGPTATAQAADECTTRTTTKAFATFGDTNDYFPIGGGTFESGSLSNFVVTGGASVTGENEPWRVLGSWHTRSAALPPGATLQATFCVQIGEDSMRLFAKSPSNAGGSLTIKTTVATAYGSAMTSSTVGSKSSAWTPTPAIPLVNVSGPDGKQYVTLLVTNNGSGTWLVDDILVDPWKTR
;
A
#
# COMPACT_ATOMS: atom_id res chain seq x y z
N MET A 1 -36.69 -53.02 63.92
CA MET A 1 -37.92 -52.68 63.18
C MET A 1 -37.59 -52.22 61.76
N ARG A 2 -38.16 -52.89 60.82
CA ARG A 2 -38.16 -52.75 59.37
C ARG A 2 -38.67 -51.34 58.94
N ARG A 3 -38.14 -50.81 57.87
CA ARG A 3 -38.82 -50.23 56.66
C ARG A 3 -37.79 -49.70 55.73
N THR A 4 -37.50 -50.30 54.68
CA THR A 4 -38.01 -50.31 53.28
C THR A 4 -37.85 -49.00 52.51
N ARG A 5 -36.91 -49.07 51.57
CA ARG A 5 -36.94 -48.71 50.14
C ARG A 5 -37.55 -47.39 49.68
N LEU A 6 -36.81 -46.68 48.85
CA LEU A 6 -37.25 -46.46 47.47
C LEU A 6 -36.10 -45.85 46.62
N THR A 7 -35.74 -46.64 45.65
CA THR A 7 -34.84 -46.30 44.53
C THR A 7 -35.57 -45.34 43.58
N ARG A 8 -34.96 -44.21 43.21
CA ARG A 8 -35.38 -43.46 42.04
C ARG A 8 -34.24 -43.32 41.07
N HIS A 9 -34.45 -43.89 39.92
CA HIS A 9 -33.58 -43.79 38.75
C HIS A 9 -33.73 -42.39 38.15
N ALA A 10 -32.64 -41.66 37.96
CA ALA A 10 -32.60 -40.45 37.17
C ALA A 10 -31.95 -40.78 35.81
N ILE A 11 -32.70 -40.58 34.78
CA ILE A 11 -32.31 -40.73 33.40
C ILE A 11 -31.43 -39.56 33.00
N ALA A 12 -30.18 -39.83 32.63
CA ALA A 12 -29.29 -38.84 32.07
C ALA A 12 -29.63 -38.65 30.58
N VAL A 13 -30.12 -37.49 30.21
CA VAL A 13 -30.29 -37.09 28.83
C VAL A 13 -29.00 -36.41 28.35
N THR A 14 -28.26 -37.10 27.51
CA THR A 14 -27.03 -36.59 26.89
C THR A 14 -27.44 -35.71 25.71
N GLY A 15 -27.43 -34.40 25.89
CA GLY A 15 -27.60 -33.43 24.84
C GLY A 15 -26.31 -33.26 24.04
N VAL A 16 -26.30 -33.72 22.79
CA VAL A 16 -25.23 -33.46 21.82
C VAL A 16 -25.39 -32.03 21.30
N LEU A 17 -24.53 -31.12 21.74
CA LEU A 17 -24.39 -29.76 21.15
C LEU A 17 -23.56 -29.85 19.86
N VAL A 18 -24.23 -29.85 18.71
CA VAL A 18 -23.61 -29.67 17.42
C VAL A 18 -23.30 -28.18 17.27
N GLY A 19 -22.06 -27.79 17.57
CA GLY A 19 -21.56 -26.45 17.32
C GLY A 19 -21.36 -26.23 15.81
N ALA A 20 -22.24 -25.47 15.18
CA ALA A 20 -22.04 -24.97 13.83
C ALA A 20 -20.91 -23.95 13.82
N LEU A 21 -19.72 -24.34 13.35
CA LEU A 21 -18.59 -23.45 13.06
C LEU A 21 -18.91 -22.69 11.76
N ALA A 22 -19.53 -21.51 11.88
CA ALA A 22 -19.72 -20.61 10.76
C ALA A 22 -18.35 -20.01 10.39
N LEU A 23 -17.75 -20.52 9.31
CA LEU A 23 -16.62 -19.87 8.62
C LEU A 23 -17.13 -18.55 8.06
N LEU A 24 -16.80 -17.45 8.70
CA LEU A 24 -16.92 -16.09 8.15
C LEU A 24 -15.83 -15.92 7.06
N LEU A 25 -16.15 -16.35 5.85
CA LEU A 25 -15.45 -15.91 4.65
C LEU A 25 -15.83 -14.44 4.45
N GLY A 26 -14.99 -13.53 4.99
CA GLY A 26 -15.12 -12.12 4.70
C GLY A 26 -14.94 -11.88 3.19
N PRO A 27 -15.65 -10.90 2.60
CA PRO A 27 -15.46 -10.57 1.19
C PRO A 27 -14.01 -10.15 0.98
N THR A 28 -13.28 -10.90 0.17
CA THR A 28 -11.96 -10.48 -0.34
C THR A 28 -12.21 -9.28 -1.26
N ALA A 29 -11.76 -8.10 -0.84
CA ALA A 29 -11.78 -6.90 -1.66
C ALA A 29 -10.79 -7.06 -2.83
N THR A 30 -11.27 -7.59 -3.95
CA THR A 30 -10.50 -7.77 -5.20
C THR A 30 -11.06 -6.95 -6.36
N ALA A 31 -11.81 -5.87 -6.12
CA ALA A 31 -12.67 -5.32 -7.16
C ALA A 31 -12.25 -3.97 -7.77
N GLN A 32 -11.08 -3.40 -7.53
CA GLN A 32 -10.77 -2.06 -8.09
C GLN A 32 -9.54 -1.93 -8.99
N ALA A 33 -8.74 -2.97 -9.17
CA ALA A 33 -7.53 -2.87 -9.99
C ALA A 33 -7.77 -2.92 -11.52
N ALA A 34 -8.95 -3.28 -11.98
CA ALA A 34 -9.21 -3.51 -13.42
C ALA A 34 -9.33 -2.22 -14.25
N ASP A 35 -9.85 -1.13 -13.68
CA ASP A 35 -10.05 0.14 -14.40
C ASP A 35 -8.81 1.02 -14.45
N GLU A 36 -7.91 0.90 -13.49
CA GLU A 36 -6.70 1.73 -13.41
C GLU A 36 -5.71 1.50 -14.55
N CYS A 37 -5.77 0.34 -15.24
CA CYS A 37 -4.90 0.05 -16.37
C CYS A 37 -5.28 0.76 -17.68
N THR A 38 -6.47 1.31 -17.79
CA THR A 38 -7.00 1.78 -19.07
C THR A 38 -7.09 3.30 -19.18
N THR A 39 -7.24 4.00 -18.07
CA THR A 39 -7.43 5.46 -18.07
C THR A 39 -6.34 6.12 -17.22
N ARG A 40 -5.44 6.87 -17.88
CA ARG A 40 -4.31 7.58 -17.26
C ARG A 40 -4.52 9.09 -17.41
N THR A 41 -4.68 9.79 -16.32
CA THR A 41 -4.52 11.25 -16.31
C THR A 41 -3.11 11.56 -15.87
N THR A 42 -2.32 12.15 -16.76
CA THR A 42 -0.91 12.41 -16.53
C THR A 42 -0.62 13.88 -16.28
N THR A 43 0.45 14.13 -15.54
CA THR A 43 0.99 15.46 -15.28
C THR A 43 2.51 15.44 -15.20
N LYS A 44 3.15 16.56 -15.46
CA LYS A 44 4.61 16.75 -15.32
C LYS A 44 5.00 17.06 -13.89
N ALA A 45 4.66 16.14 -12.98
CA ALA A 45 4.78 16.33 -11.53
C ALA A 45 6.19 16.72 -11.06
N PHE A 46 7.22 16.28 -11.77
CA PHE A 46 8.61 16.51 -11.37
C PHE A 46 9.35 17.53 -12.27
N ALA A 47 8.64 18.29 -13.10
CA ALA A 47 9.25 19.28 -14.02
C ALA A 47 10.08 20.33 -13.27
N THR A 48 9.64 20.78 -12.11
CA THR A 48 10.38 21.71 -11.22
C THR A 48 11.72 21.14 -10.74
N PHE A 49 11.87 19.82 -10.80
CA PHE A 49 13.09 19.11 -10.41
C PHE A 49 13.93 18.64 -11.61
N GLY A 50 13.61 19.17 -12.82
CA GLY A 50 14.33 18.85 -14.05
C GLY A 50 13.89 17.55 -14.73
N ASP A 51 12.87 16.88 -14.24
CA ASP A 51 12.28 15.69 -14.85
C ASP A 51 10.97 16.07 -15.56
N THR A 52 11.02 16.10 -16.89
CA THR A 52 9.91 16.55 -17.73
C THR A 52 9.00 15.42 -18.21
N ASN A 53 9.19 14.21 -17.69
CA ASN A 53 8.32 13.08 -17.98
C ASN A 53 6.91 13.30 -17.43
N ASP A 54 5.95 12.65 -18.04
CA ASP A 54 4.59 12.59 -17.52
C ASP A 54 4.50 11.54 -16.42
N TYR A 55 3.59 11.73 -15.48
CA TYR A 55 3.35 10.83 -14.35
C TYR A 55 1.86 10.72 -14.07
N PHE A 56 1.41 9.57 -13.57
CA PHE A 56 0.06 9.39 -13.06
C PHE A 56 0.08 8.81 -11.63
N PRO A 57 -0.87 9.20 -10.76
CA PRO A 57 -0.94 8.66 -9.41
C PRO A 57 -1.52 7.24 -9.41
N ILE A 58 -0.99 6.38 -8.53
CA ILE A 58 -1.67 5.11 -8.22
C ILE A 58 -2.95 5.38 -7.42
N GLY A 59 -3.89 4.42 -7.41
CA GLY A 59 -5.13 4.56 -6.65
C GLY A 59 -4.89 4.84 -5.18
N GLY A 60 -5.37 5.98 -4.70
CA GLY A 60 -5.18 6.46 -3.32
C GLY A 60 -3.79 7.01 -3.00
N GLY A 61 -2.85 7.03 -3.96
CA GLY A 61 -1.46 7.46 -3.74
C GLY A 61 -1.28 8.95 -3.49
N THR A 62 -2.32 9.76 -3.66
CA THR A 62 -2.35 11.19 -3.31
C THR A 62 -2.83 11.45 -1.87
N PHE A 63 -3.37 10.44 -1.20
CA PHE A 63 -3.92 10.49 0.16
C PHE A 63 -5.04 11.50 0.43
N GLU A 64 -5.50 12.23 -0.57
CA GLU A 64 -6.46 13.33 -0.44
C GLU A 64 -7.88 12.88 -0.03
N SER A 65 -8.22 11.60 -0.21
CA SER A 65 -9.46 11.03 0.33
C SER A 65 -9.53 11.06 1.86
N GLY A 66 -8.40 11.27 2.55
CA GLY A 66 -8.29 11.18 4.01
C GLY A 66 -8.34 9.73 4.52
N SER A 67 -8.22 8.76 3.64
CA SER A 67 -8.31 7.33 3.94
C SER A 67 -7.15 6.56 3.31
N LEU A 68 -6.72 5.50 3.99
CA LEU A 68 -5.78 4.51 3.47
C LEU A 68 -6.48 3.24 2.98
N SER A 69 -7.76 3.32 2.60
CA SER A 69 -8.56 2.15 2.20
C SER A 69 -8.03 1.41 0.97
N ASN A 70 -7.23 2.09 0.13
CA ASN A 70 -6.56 1.49 -1.03
C ASN A 70 -5.26 0.78 -0.65
N PHE A 71 -4.89 0.79 0.63
CA PHE A 71 -3.67 0.21 1.14
C PHE A 71 -3.95 -0.83 2.21
N VAL A 72 -3.14 -1.87 2.25
CA VAL A 72 -2.99 -2.69 3.46
C VAL A 72 -1.93 -2.01 4.32
N VAL A 73 -2.30 -1.65 5.55
CA VAL A 73 -1.43 -0.87 6.45
C VAL A 73 -1.09 -1.65 7.71
N THR A 74 0.11 -1.43 8.22
CA THR A 74 0.56 -1.95 9.51
C THR A 74 1.30 -0.88 10.31
N GLY A 75 1.57 -1.13 11.58
CA GLY A 75 2.42 -0.27 12.40
C GLY A 75 1.86 1.12 12.67
N GLY A 76 0.54 1.31 12.54
CA GLY A 76 -0.12 2.58 12.85
C GLY A 76 0.03 3.65 11.77
N ALA A 77 0.29 3.27 10.51
CA ALA A 77 0.26 4.23 9.40
C ALA A 77 -1.11 4.92 9.33
N SER A 78 -1.11 6.21 9.04
CA SER A 78 -2.30 7.06 9.02
C SER A 78 -2.17 8.20 8.01
N VAL A 79 -3.29 8.85 7.66
CA VAL A 79 -3.25 10.09 6.89
C VAL A 79 -3.02 11.27 7.83
N THR A 80 -2.23 12.23 7.39
CA THR A 80 -1.96 13.49 8.10
C THR A 80 -2.32 14.70 7.23
N GLY A 81 -2.52 15.86 7.85
CA GLY A 81 -2.81 17.14 7.20
C GLY A 81 -1.57 17.89 6.72
N GLU A 82 -0.47 17.19 6.43
CA GLU A 82 0.74 17.77 5.84
C GLU A 82 0.93 17.25 4.42
N ASN A 83 1.33 18.09 3.49
CA ASN A 83 1.52 17.79 2.07
C ASN A 83 2.90 18.24 1.61
N GLU A 84 3.38 17.69 0.50
CA GLU A 84 4.54 18.24 -0.20
C GLU A 84 4.26 19.70 -0.61
N PRO A 85 5.25 20.61 -0.53
CA PRO A 85 4.97 22.04 -0.66
C PRO A 85 4.72 22.52 -2.10
N TRP A 86 5.07 21.72 -3.10
CA TRP A 86 4.92 22.08 -4.52
C TRP A 86 3.53 21.82 -5.06
N ARG A 87 2.75 20.95 -4.38
CA ARG A 87 1.37 20.59 -4.75
C ARG A 87 1.27 20.19 -6.21
N VAL A 88 2.14 19.26 -6.62
CA VAL A 88 2.38 18.91 -8.03
C VAL A 88 1.15 18.37 -8.75
N LEU A 89 0.18 17.82 -8.03
CA LEU A 89 -1.08 17.29 -8.57
C LEU A 89 -2.27 18.24 -8.41
N GLY A 90 -2.13 19.31 -7.62
CA GLY A 90 -3.20 20.29 -7.46
C GLY A 90 -3.06 21.15 -6.22
N SER A 91 -3.42 22.42 -6.33
CA SER A 91 -3.31 23.40 -5.23
C SER A 91 -4.18 23.07 -4.02
N TRP A 92 -5.18 22.18 -4.17
CA TRP A 92 -6.09 21.73 -3.13
C TRP A 92 -5.55 20.51 -2.35
N HIS A 93 -4.42 19.92 -2.79
CA HIS A 93 -3.76 18.84 -2.06
C HIS A 93 -3.21 19.35 -0.73
N THR A 94 -3.52 18.62 0.34
CA THR A 94 -3.21 19.02 1.71
C THR A 94 -2.80 17.86 2.61
N ARG A 95 -2.71 16.65 2.07
CA ARG A 95 -2.59 15.44 2.85
C ARG A 95 -1.46 14.54 2.36
N SER A 96 -0.93 13.75 3.29
CA SER A 96 0.05 12.71 3.02
C SER A 96 -0.15 11.53 3.98
N ALA A 97 0.59 10.46 3.77
CA ALA A 97 0.64 9.34 4.70
C ALA A 97 1.77 9.51 5.71
N ALA A 98 1.46 9.34 6.98
CA ALA A 98 2.41 9.27 8.08
C ALA A 98 2.70 7.81 8.41
N LEU A 99 3.98 7.44 8.40
CA LEU A 99 4.47 6.10 8.71
C LEU A 99 5.33 6.17 9.99
N PRO A 100 4.80 5.79 11.15
CA PRO A 100 5.60 5.60 12.36
C PRO A 100 6.72 4.55 12.17
N PRO A 101 7.67 4.43 13.11
CA PRO A 101 8.71 3.41 13.06
C PRO A 101 8.14 1.99 12.85
N GLY A 102 8.65 1.27 11.86
CA GLY A 102 8.20 -0.08 11.50
C GLY A 102 6.87 -0.14 10.75
N ALA A 103 6.22 0.99 10.50
CA ALA A 103 4.97 1.02 9.75
C ALA A 103 5.17 0.69 8.27
N THR A 104 4.13 0.12 7.66
CA THR A 104 4.12 -0.21 6.24
C THR A 104 2.86 0.29 5.54
N LEU A 105 3.02 0.63 4.26
CA LEU A 105 1.94 0.82 3.29
C LEU A 105 2.14 -0.20 2.16
N GLN A 106 1.12 -1.01 1.88
CA GLN A 106 1.13 -1.91 0.74
C GLN A 106 -0.05 -1.60 -0.17
N ALA A 107 0.21 -1.46 -1.47
CA ALA A 107 -0.81 -1.29 -2.50
C ALA A 107 -0.55 -2.26 -3.65
N THR A 108 -1.59 -2.62 -4.38
CA THR A 108 -1.47 -3.31 -5.67
C THR A 108 -2.12 -2.44 -6.73
N PHE A 109 -1.38 -2.17 -7.79
CA PHE A 109 -1.85 -1.35 -8.90
C PHE A 109 -1.43 -1.98 -10.23
N CYS A 110 -2.09 -1.56 -11.30
CA CYS A 110 -1.83 -2.06 -12.63
C CYS A 110 -0.87 -1.15 -13.38
N VAL A 111 0.10 -1.76 -14.08
CA VAL A 111 0.99 -1.10 -15.04
C VAL A 111 0.87 -1.73 -16.42
N GLN A 112 1.20 -0.96 -17.45
CA GLN A 112 1.29 -1.41 -18.83
C GLN A 112 2.76 -1.54 -19.26
N ILE A 113 3.00 -2.16 -20.41
CA ILE A 113 4.34 -2.23 -21.02
C ILE A 113 4.92 -0.82 -21.14
N GLY A 114 6.16 -0.64 -20.67
CA GLY A 114 6.87 0.63 -20.70
C GLY A 114 6.61 1.54 -19.48
N GLU A 115 5.76 1.14 -18.55
CA GLU A 115 5.59 1.80 -17.25
C GLU A 115 6.53 1.12 -16.26
N ASP A 116 7.81 1.45 -16.30
CA ASP A 116 8.90 0.72 -15.65
C ASP A 116 9.58 1.49 -14.52
N SER A 117 9.07 2.66 -14.17
CA SER A 117 9.54 3.44 -13.03
C SER A 117 8.42 4.16 -12.29
N MET A 118 8.70 4.48 -11.03
CA MET A 118 7.84 5.28 -10.17
C MET A 118 8.67 6.28 -9.36
N ARG A 119 8.02 7.30 -8.84
CA ARG A 119 8.57 8.24 -7.86
C ARG A 119 7.52 8.60 -6.83
N LEU A 120 7.96 9.09 -5.69
CA LEU A 120 7.11 9.66 -4.66
C LEU A 120 7.82 10.82 -3.97
N PHE A 121 7.09 11.61 -3.22
CA PHE A 121 7.68 12.55 -2.28
C PHE A 121 7.83 11.90 -0.92
N ALA A 122 8.95 12.19 -0.27
CA ALA A 122 9.21 11.71 1.08
C ALA A 122 9.79 12.82 1.94
N LYS A 123 9.42 12.83 3.23
CA LYS A 123 9.97 13.70 4.25
C LYS A 123 10.43 12.84 5.40
N SER A 124 11.73 12.92 5.72
CA SER A 124 12.27 12.22 6.87
C SER A 124 12.04 13.00 8.15
N PRO A 125 11.94 12.32 9.30
CA PRO A 125 11.89 13.01 10.58
C PRO A 125 13.19 13.80 10.82
N SER A 126 13.08 14.96 11.46
CA SER A 126 14.24 15.71 11.93
C SER A 126 15.00 14.88 12.98
N ASN A 127 16.32 14.80 12.85
CA ASN A 127 17.21 14.14 13.80
C ASN A 127 17.04 12.63 14.03
N ALA A 128 16.22 11.95 13.25
CA ALA A 128 16.11 10.50 13.31
C ALA A 128 16.84 9.90 12.12
N GLY A 129 17.82 9.07 12.38
CA GLY A 129 18.42 8.22 11.36
C GLY A 129 17.41 7.22 10.82
N GLY A 130 17.71 6.63 9.67
CA GLY A 130 16.91 5.59 9.09
C GLY A 130 16.57 5.82 7.62
N SER A 131 15.70 4.97 7.11
CA SER A 131 15.35 4.97 5.70
C SER A 131 13.93 4.48 5.47
N LEU A 132 13.37 4.85 4.32
CA LEU A 132 12.26 4.12 3.71
C LEU A 132 12.83 3.06 2.78
N THR A 133 12.36 1.83 2.91
CA THR A 133 12.52 0.80 1.87
C THR A 133 11.27 0.78 1.02
N ILE A 134 11.45 0.88 -0.29
CA ILE A 134 10.38 0.82 -1.28
C ILE A 134 10.63 -0.42 -2.13
N LYS A 135 9.77 -1.41 -1.98
CA LYS A 135 9.87 -2.70 -2.65
C LYS A 135 8.71 -2.85 -3.61
N THR A 136 8.99 -3.28 -4.83
CA THR A 136 7.96 -3.67 -5.79
C THR A 136 8.10 -5.15 -6.14
N THR A 137 6.98 -5.82 -6.27
CA THR A 137 6.93 -7.27 -6.54
C THR A 137 5.86 -7.54 -7.57
N VAL A 138 6.16 -8.43 -8.50
CA VAL A 138 5.21 -8.94 -9.49
C VAL A 138 5.19 -10.46 -9.47
N ALA A 139 4.01 -11.04 -9.65
CA ALA A 139 3.89 -12.46 -9.91
C ALA A 139 4.28 -12.77 -11.35
N THR A 140 5.04 -13.82 -11.56
CA THR A 140 5.43 -14.34 -12.87
C THR A 140 5.04 -15.80 -13.00
N ALA A 141 5.09 -16.36 -14.18
CA ALA A 141 4.83 -17.78 -14.41
C ALA A 141 5.81 -18.71 -13.66
N TYR A 142 6.97 -18.20 -13.25
CA TYR A 142 8.04 -18.97 -12.60
C TYR A 142 8.30 -18.55 -11.15
N GLY A 143 7.38 -17.80 -10.55
CA GLY A 143 7.52 -17.29 -9.19
C GLY A 143 7.22 -15.80 -9.08
N SER A 144 8.10 -15.05 -8.42
CA SER A 144 7.97 -13.59 -8.33
C SER A 144 9.27 -12.89 -8.69
N ALA A 145 9.18 -11.77 -9.37
CA ALA A 145 10.28 -10.83 -9.58
C ALA A 145 10.09 -9.61 -8.67
N MET A 146 11.19 -9.03 -8.19
CA MET A 146 11.13 -7.88 -7.29
C MET A 146 12.25 -6.89 -7.54
N THR A 147 11.99 -5.62 -7.21
CA THR A 147 13.01 -4.59 -7.01
C THR A 147 12.92 -4.05 -5.60
N SER A 148 14.01 -3.45 -5.12
CA SER A 148 14.04 -2.77 -3.83
C SER A 148 14.91 -1.53 -3.93
N SER A 149 14.38 -0.39 -3.49
CA SER A 149 15.09 0.88 -3.40
C SER A 149 15.05 1.39 -1.96
N THR A 150 16.12 2.09 -1.57
CA THR A 150 16.21 2.68 -0.22
C THR A 150 16.36 4.18 -0.33
N VAL A 151 15.49 4.91 0.35
CA VAL A 151 15.54 6.36 0.50
C VAL A 151 16.08 6.67 1.89
N GLY A 152 17.31 7.16 1.97
CA GLY A 152 17.93 7.54 3.24
C GLY A 152 17.44 8.91 3.72
N SER A 153 17.48 9.11 5.04
CA SER A 153 17.23 10.41 5.64
C SER A 153 18.32 11.40 5.22
N LYS A 154 17.94 12.46 4.49
CA LYS A 154 18.86 13.52 4.05
C LYS A 154 18.58 14.85 4.73
N SER A 155 17.30 15.15 4.95
CA SER A 155 16.83 16.39 5.58
C SER A 155 15.40 16.21 6.07
N SER A 156 14.96 17.07 6.99
CA SER A 156 13.57 17.14 7.42
C SER A 156 12.65 17.87 6.42
N ALA A 157 13.15 18.18 5.25
CA ALA A 157 12.36 18.78 4.18
C ALA A 157 11.77 17.69 3.27
N TRP A 158 10.66 17.98 2.64
CA TRP A 158 10.12 17.18 1.56
C TRP A 158 11.11 17.10 0.39
N THR A 159 11.27 15.92 -0.16
CA THR A 159 12.12 15.70 -1.35
C THR A 159 11.47 14.66 -2.25
N PRO A 160 11.55 14.84 -3.58
CA PRO A 160 11.19 13.77 -4.49
C PRO A 160 12.24 12.65 -4.40
N THR A 161 11.81 11.41 -4.51
CA THR A 161 12.72 10.28 -4.62
C THR A 161 13.43 10.27 -5.97
N PRO A 162 14.59 9.63 -6.11
CA PRO A 162 15.06 9.17 -7.41
C PRO A 162 14.01 8.26 -8.07
N ALA A 163 14.16 8.04 -9.39
CA ALA A 163 13.35 7.03 -10.06
C ALA A 163 13.55 5.65 -9.40
N ILE A 164 12.45 5.01 -9.08
CA ILE A 164 12.39 3.70 -8.44
C ILE A 164 11.98 2.72 -9.52
N PRO A 165 12.80 1.73 -9.87
CA PRO A 165 12.45 0.80 -10.92
C PRO A 165 11.25 -0.07 -10.53
N LEU A 166 10.34 -0.24 -11.46
CA LEU A 166 9.28 -1.24 -11.39
C LEU A 166 9.75 -2.48 -12.16
N VAL A 167 9.44 -3.66 -11.63
CA VAL A 167 9.58 -4.86 -12.46
C VAL A 167 8.46 -4.85 -13.47
N ASN A 168 8.81 -4.81 -14.75
CA ASN A 168 7.87 -4.90 -15.85
C ASN A 168 8.13 -6.18 -16.64
N VAL A 169 7.37 -7.21 -16.31
CA VAL A 169 7.35 -8.49 -17.03
C VAL A 169 5.98 -8.61 -17.68
N SER A 170 5.88 -8.21 -18.92
CA SER A 170 4.62 -8.12 -19.65
C SER A 170 3.79 -9.39 -19.53
N GLY A 171 2.58 -9.27 -19.00
CA GLY A 171 1.54 -10.27 -19.12
C GLY A 171 1.10 -10.42 -20.60
N PRO A 172 0.39 -11.49 -20.95
CA PRO A 172 -0.07 -11.75 -22.32
C PRO A 172 -1.02 -10.67 -22.88
N ASP A 173 -1.66 -9.90 -21.99
CA ASP A 173 -2.55 -8.77 -22.33
C ASP A 173 -1.85 -7.40 -22.27
N GLY A 174 -0.54 -7.38 -22.08
CA GLY A 174 0.24 -6.15 -21.95
C GLY A 174 0.06 -5.44 -20.61
N LYS A 175 -0.63 -6.05 -19.66
CA LYS A 175 -0.89 -5.52 -18.32
C LYS A 175 -0.14 -6.32 -17.26
N GLN A 176 0.17 -5.66 -16.17
CA GLN A 176 0.80 -6.28 -15.02
C GLN A 176 0.32 -5.65 -13.72
N TYR A 177 0.11 -6.49 -12.70
CA TYR A 177 -0.19 -6.03 -11.36
C TYR A 177 1.08 -6.03 -10.53
N VAL A 178 1.43 -4.85 -10.04
CA VAL A 178 2.59 -4.60 -9.17
C VAL A 178 2.11 -4.44 -7.75
N THR A 179 2.71 -5.18 -6.84
CA THR A 179 2.55 -4.95 -5.39
C THR A 179 3.69 -4.06 -4.92
N LEU A 180 3.35 -2.87 -4.45
CA LEU A 180 4.23 -1.92 -3.78
C LEU A 180 4.19 -2.17 -2.27
N LEU A 181 5.35 -2.16 -1.63
CA LEU A 181 5.49 -2.13 -0.17
C LEU A 181 6.45 -1.02 0.21
N VAL A 182 5.96 -0.02 0.92
CA VAL A 182 6.78 1.04 1.54
C VAL A 182 6.92 0.73 3.02
N THR A 183 8.14 0.65 3.52
CA THR A 183 8.46 0.33 4.93
C THR A 183 9.32 1.42 5.55
N ASN A 184 8.90 1.92 6.70
CA ASN A 184 9.75 2.79 7.52
C ASN A 184 10.70 1.96 8.40
N ASN A 185 12.00 1.98 8.08
CA ASN A 185 13.05 1.32 8.86
C ASN A 185 13.78 2.28 9.83
N GLY A 186 13.24 3.48 10.00
CA GLY A 186 13.79 4.49 10.89
C GLY A 186 13.17 4.48 12.29
N SER A 187 13.69 5.33 13.15
CA SER A 187 13.22 5.52 14.53
C SER A 187 12.20 6.67 14.68
N GLY A 188 11.96 7.44 13.63
CA GLY A 188 10.99 8.52 13.61
C GLY A 188 9.93 8.36 12.53
N THR A 189 8.88 9.17 12.56
CA THR A 189 7.79 9.11 11.59
C THR A 189 8.24 9.71 10.26
N TRP A 190 8.16 8.92 9.19
CA TRP A 190 8.29 9.38 7.82
C TRP A 190 6.95 9.83 7.26
N LEU A 191 6.97 10.83 6.39
CA LEU A 191 5.83 11.20 5.58
C LEU A 191 6.08 10.80 4.13
N VAL A 192 5.03 10.32 3.46
CA VAL A 192 5.04 9.89 2.06
C VAL A 192 3.85 10.52 1.36
N ASP A 193 4.09 11.05 0.16
CA ASP A 193 3.08 11.72 -0.63
C ASP A 193 3.25 11.45 -2.12
N ASP A 194 2.16 11.60 -2.86
CA ASP A 194 2.11 11.53 -4.32
C ASP A 194 2.90 10.36 -4.91
N ILE A 195 2.38 9.15 -4.73
CA ILE A 195 2.96 7.93 -5.31
C ILE A 195 2.58 7.86 -6.79
N LEU A 196 3.57 8.10 -7.66
CA LEU A 196 3.38 8.37 -9.07
C LEU A 196 4.17 7.40 -9.93
N VAL A 197 3.55 6.89 -11.00
CA VAL A 197 4.16 6.01 -12.01
C VAL A 197 4.46 6.82 -13.26
N ASP A 198 5.62 6.58 -13.84
CA ASP A 198 6.03 7.12 -15.14
C ASP A 198 5.38 6.27 -16.26
N PRO A 199 4.43 6.81 -17.04
CA PRO A 199 3.76 6.07 -18.12
C PRO A 199 4.63 5.98 -19.37
N TRP A 200 5.92 5.97 -19.25
CA TRP A 200 6.84 6.13 -20.34
C TRP A 200 6.53 5.28 -21.58
N LYS A 201 5.84 5.84 -22.56
CA LYS A 201 5.53 5.21 -23.86
C LYS A 201 6.19 5.90 -25.06
N THR A 202 6.82 7.05 -24.84
CA THR A 202 7.41 7.84 -25.94
C THR A 202 8.65 8.58 -25.44
N ARG A 203 9.80 8.02 -25.65
CA ARG A 203 11.04 8.79 -25.84
C ARG A 203 11.38 8.85 -27.30
#